data_9857f223152ff332fd0c1096292a6a10
#
_entry.id   9857f223152ff332fd0c1096292a6a10
#
_cell.length_a   1.000
_cell.length_b   1.000
_cell.length_c   1.000
_cell.angle_alpha   90.00
_cell.angle_beta   90.00
_cell.angle_gamma   90.00
#
_symmetry.space_group_name_H-M   'P 1'
#
loop_
_entity.id
_entity.type
_entity.pdbx_description
1 polymer ?
#
loop_
_entity_poly.entity_id
_entity_poly.type
_entity_poly.pdbx_seq_one_letter_code
_entity_poly.pdbx_strand_id
1 'polypeptide(L)'
;MLAFPIGQRVSVRCQGLVLGGYGGWVSLGTASANPVYQNGFIPQDEIPVRLRKREGIEAMRPDTLRIAELEAVHVGCFIAFENVQFVDGELGSAWCDSDADSDRHLVDERGDTLLVRTSRYARFATRPLPAGSGYLEGILGWFNKSYQLRVIDARNAVMDSPRFIPCMDSDGND
;
A
#
# COMPACT_ATOMS: atom_id res chain seq x y z
N MET A 1 -13.01 -5.20 -12.52
CA MET A 1 -13.08 -4.11 -11.53
C MET A 1 -14.10 -4.51 -10.48
N LEU A 2 -13.72 -4.60 -9.21
CA LEU A 2 -14.66 -4.84 -8.13
C LEU A 2 -15.67 -3.69 -8.09
N ALA A 3 -16.96 -4.01 -8.18
CA ALA A 3 -18.04 -3.03 -8.20
C ALA A 3 -18.48 -2.60 -6.78
N PHE A 4 -17.56 -2.69 -5.79
CA PHE A 4 -17.84 -2.30 -4.42
C PHE A 4 -17.17 -0.96 -4.13
N PRO A 5 -17.90 0.03 -3.62
CA PRO A 5 -17.28 1.25 -3.11
C PRO A 5 -16.44 0.94 -1.87
N ILE A 6 -15.44 1.80 -1.59
CA ILE A 6 -14.66 1.73 -0.36
C ILE A 6 -15.61 1.85 0.85
N GLY A 7 -15.38 1.05 1.89
CA GLY A 7 -16.25 0.98 3.07
C GLY A 7 -17.48 0.09 2.94
N GLN A 8 -17.72 -0.49 1.75
CA GLN A 8 -18.84 -1.41 1.56
C GLN A 8 -18.65 -2.68 2.40
N ARG A 9 -19.63 -3.00 3.23
CA ARG A 9 -19.67 -4.31 3.90
C ARG A 9 -19.85 -5.41 2.88
N VAL A 10 -19.02 -6.44 2.98
CA VAL A 10 -19.05 -7.63 2.12
C VAL A 10 -19.00 -8.91 2.96
N SER A 11 -19.58 -9.98 2.44
CA SER A 11 -19.30 -11.33 2.94
C SER A 11 -18.42 -12.06 1.93
N VAL A 12 -17.46 -12.81 2.48
CA VAL A 12 -16.54 -13.63 1.68
C VAL A 12 -16.85 -15.10 1.95
N ARG A 13 -17.13 -15.85 0.88
CA ARG A 13 -17.28 -17.31 0.95
C ARG A 13 -15.90 -17.95 0.84
N CYS A 14 -15.35 -18.40 1.97
CA CYS A 14 -14.01 -18.98 2.03
C CYS A 14 -13.97 -20.49 1.71
N GLN A 15 -15.12 -21.17 1.60
CA GLN A 15 -15.17 -22.61 1.31
C GLN A 15 -14.43 -22.95 0.02
N GLY A 16 -13.46 -23.86 0.10
CA GLY A 16 -12.62 -24.26 -1.03
C GLY A 16 -11.48 -23.29 -1.37
N LEU A 17 -11.30 -22.22 -0.57
CA LEU A 17 -10.09 -21.43 -0.62
C LEU A 17 -9.03 -21.99 0.30
N VAL A 18 -7.77 -21.72 0.00
CA VAL A 18 -6.60 -22.14 0.77
C VAL A 18 -5.80 -20.93 1.23
N LEU A 19 -5.20 -21.05 2.40
CA LEU A 19 -4.22 -20.08 2.88
C LEU A 19 -2.85 -20.42 2.28
N GLY A 20 -2.14 -19.41 1.84
CA GLY A 20 -0.78 -19.54 1.32
C GLY A 20 0.08 -18.37 1.75
N GLY A 21 1.38 -18.50 1.60
CA GLY A 21 2.35 -17.45 1.89
C GLY A 21 3.10 -17.04 0.63
N TYR A 22 3.31 -15.74 0.48
CA TYR A 22 4.15 -15.18 -0.57
C TYR A 22 4.87 -13.93 -0.05
N GLY A 23 6.20 -13.91 -0.20
CA GLY A 23 7.02 -12.78 0.27
C GLY A 23 6.93 -12.50 1.78
N GLY A 24 6.59 -13.52 2.60
CA GLY A 24 6.40 -13.38 4.06
C GLY A 24 4.99 -12.94 4.47
N TRP A 25 4.05 -12.85 3.53
CA TRP A 25 2.67 -12.45 3.74
C TRP A 25 1.70 -13.62 3.55
N VAL A 26 0.69 -13.71 4.43
CA VAL A 26 -0.38 -14.71 4.31
C VAL A 26 -1.47 -14.19 3.38
N SER A 27 -1.87 -14.99 2.41
CA SER A 27 -2.94 -14.68 1.47
C SER A 27 -3.98 -15.79 1.42
N LEU A 28 -5.22 -15.42 1.09
CA LEU A 28 -6.32 -16.34 0.84
C LEU A 28 -6.55 -16.41 -0.67
N GLY A 29 -6.52 -17.60 -1.24
CA GLY A 29 -6.67 -17.80 -2.67
C GLY A 29 -7.20 -19.17 -3.03
N THR A 30 -7.17 -19.51 -4.32
CA THR A 30 -7.47 -20.87 -4.80
C THR A 30 -6.25 -21.76 -4.68
N ALA A 31 -6.42 -23.07 -4.82
CA ALA A 31 -5.28 -23.98 -4.98
C ALA A 31 -4.44 -23.55 -6.18
N SER A 32 -3.11 -23.50 -6.02
CA SER A 32 -2.21 -23.12 -7.11
C SER A 32 -2.01 -24.28 -8.07
N ALA A 33 -2.09 -24.00 -9.37
CA ALA A 33 -1.66 -24.94 -10.40
C ALA A 33 -0.13 -25.00 -10.53
N ASN A 34 0.58 -23.99 -10.04
CA ASN A 34 2.04 -23.94 -10.03
C ASN A 34 2.57 -24.31 -8.65
N PRO A 35 3.35 -25.39 -8.50
CA PRO A 35 3.83 -25.88 -7.20
C PRO A 35 4.80 -24.91 -6.48
N VAL A 36 5.32 -23.91 -7.18
CA VAL A 36 6.16 -22.85 -6.58
C VAL A 36 5.34 -21.96 -5.63
N TYR A 37 4.04 -21.83 -5.86
CA TYR A 37 3.16 -20.98 -5.06
C TYR A 37 2.23 -21.83 -4.19
N GLN A 38 2.09 -21.46 -2.93
CA GLN A 38 1.22 -22.17 -1.99
C GLN A 38 -0.28 -22.00 -2.32
N ASN A 39 -0.64 -20.86 -2.91
CA ASN A 39 -1.97 -20.59 -3.43
C ASN A 39 -1.91 -19.74 -4.70
N GLY A 40 -3.02 -19.68 -5.45
CA GLY A 40 -3.23 -18.84 -6.61
C GLY A 40 -4.24 -17.72 -6.34
N PHE A 41 -4.34 -16.80 -7.27
CA PHE A 41 -5.37 -15.74 -7.20
C PHE A 41 -6.77 -16.36 -7.34
N ILE A 42 -7.76 -15.75 -6.72
CA ILE A 42 -9.17 -16.06 -6.98
C ILE A 42 -9.50 -15.63 -8.41
N PRO A 43 -9.96 -16.54 -9.29
CA PRO A 43 -10.33 -16.20 -10.65
C PRO A 43 -11.38 -15.09 -10.69
N GLN A 44 -11.29 -14.22 -11.70
CA GLN A 44 -12.15 -13.05 -11.79
C GLN A 44 -13.63 -13.39 -11.90
N ASP A 45 -13.98 -14.49 -12.55
CA ASP A 45 -15.34 -15.02 -12.69
C ASP A 45 -15.89 -15.60 -11.38
N GLU A 46 -15.02 -16.05 -10.46
CA GLU A 46 -15.41 -16.50 -9.13
C GLU A 46 -15.66 -15.34 -8.14
N ILE A 47 -15.09 -14.16 -8.38
CA ILE A 47 -15.21 -13.02 -7.46
C ILE A 47 -16.67 -12.68 -7.14
N PRO A 48 -17.62 -12.57 -8.11
CA PRO A 48 -19.03 -12.25 -7.82
C PRO A 48 -19.76 -13.34 -7.02
N VAL A 49 -19.29 -14.59 -7.12
CA VAL A 49 -19.87 -15.72 -6.38
C VAL A 49 -19.36 -15.76 -4.94
N ARG A 50 -18.10 -15.38 -4.74
CA ARG A 50 -17.42 -15.43 -3.45
C ARG A 50 -17.60 -14.17 -2.63
N LEU A 51 -17.64 -13.00 -3.27
CA LEU A 51 -17.82 -11.70 -2.63
C LEU A 51 -19.26 -11.24 -2.83
N ARG A 52 -20.00 -11.10 -1.74
CA ARG A 52 -21.39 -10.62 -1.77
C ARG A 52 -21.52 -9.32 -1.00
N LYS A 53 -22.14 -8.32 -1.64
CA LYS A 53 -22.51 -7.08 -1.01
C LYS A 53 -23.45 -7.33 0.16
N ARG A 54 -23.19 -6.66 1.29
CA ARG A 54 -24.07 -6.58 2.45
C ARG A 54 -24.60 -5.17 2.61
N GLU A 55 -25.60 -4.99 3.41
CA GLU A 55 -26.10 -3.66 3.75
C GLU A 55 -25.06 -2.87 4.56
N GLY A 56 -25.01 -1.57 4.29
CA GLY A 56 -24.14 -0.62 4.97
C GLY A 56 -22.86 -0.30 4.18
N ILE A 57 -22.54 0.98 4.21
CA ILE A 57 -21.24 1.54 3.82
C ILE A 57 -20.73 2.27 5.03
N GLU A 58 -19.53 1.94 5.47
CA GLU A 58 -18.87 2.60 6.59
C GLU A 58 -17.79 3.54 6.07
N ALA A 59 -17.71 4.72 6.65
CA ALA A 59 -16.59 5.61 6.36
C ALA A 59 -15.31 4.97 6.91
N MET A 60 -14.41 4.59 6.01
CA MET A 60 -13.10 4.10 6.39
C MET A 60 -12.24 5.28 6.86
N ARG A 61 -11.65 5.16 8.04
CA ARG A 61 -10.66 6.10 8.55
C ARG A 61 -9.35 5.33 8.73
N PRO A 62 -8.24 5.88 8.26
CA PRO A 62 -6.95 5.26 8.51
C PRO A 62 -6.51 5.45 9.96
N ASP A 63 -5.74 4.51 10.47
CA ASP A 63 -4.97 4.74 11.68
C ASP A 63 -3.74 5.59 11.34
N THR A 64 -3.56 6.71 12.02
CA THR A 64 -2.41 7.59 11.80
C THR A 64 -1.24 7.11 12.65
N LEU A 65 -0.12 6.82 12.00
CA LEU A 65 1.10 6.26 12.59
C LEU A 65 2.33 7.04 12.14
N ARG A 66 3.42 6.90 12.87
CA ARG A 66 4.77 7.25 12.39
C ARG A 66 5.38 6.05 11.68
N ILE A 67 6.35 6.29 10.79
CA ILE A 67 7.01 5.19 10.05
C ILE A 67 7.69 4.22 11.01
N ALA A 68 8.35 4.71 12.07
CA ALA A 68 9.00 3.90 13.10
C ALA A 68 8.03 3.03 13.94
N GLU A 69 6.73 3.32 13.92
CA GLU A 69 5.70 2.59 14.69
C GLU A 69 5.11 1.41 13.91
N LEU A 70 5.58 1.16 12.70
CA LEU A 70 5.06 0.08 11.88
C LEU A 70 5.40 -1.28 12.47
N GLU A 71 4.37 -2.10 12.63
CA GLU A 71 4.45 -3.46 13.13
C GLU A 71 3.66 -4.42 12.23
N ALA A 72 3.89 -5.73 12.42
CA ALA A 72 3.22 -6.77 11.63
C ALA A 72 1.68 -6.73 11.75
N VAL A 73 1.15 -6.26 12.86
CA VAL A 73 -0.31 -6.12 13.08
C VAL A 73 -0.95 -5.10 12.15
N HIS A 74 -0.18 -4.12 11.68
CA HIS A 74 -0.65 -3.07 10.78
C HIS A 74 -0.73 -3.52 9.32
N VAL A 75 -0.15 -4.66 8.98
CA VAL A 75 -0.14 -5.15 7.59
C VAL A 75 -1.55 -5.56 7.16
N GLY A 76 -1.99 -5.04 6.02
CA GLY A 76 -3.36 -5.16 5.52
C GLY A 76 -4.31 -4.07 6.03
N CYS A 77 -3.86 -3.23 6.99
CA CYS A 77 -4.65 -2.14 7.52
C CYS A 77 -4.58 -0.89 6.63
N PHE A 78 -5.61 -0.08 6.70
CA PHE A 78 -5.64 1.24 6.12
C PHE A 78 -4.99 2.21 7.10
N ILE A 79 -3.85 2.78 6.72
CA ILE A 79 -3.01 3.63 7.56
C ILE A 79 -2.69 4.94 6.87
N ALA A 80 -2.32 5.93 7.66
CA ALA A 80 -1.89 7.24 7.20
C ALA A 80 -0.62 7.69 7.93
N PHE A 81 0.10 8.56 7.26
CA PHE A 81 1.27 9.26 7.78
C PHE A 81 1.09 10.76 7.61
N GLU A 82 1.44 11.52 8.63
CA GLU A 82 1.51 12.98 8.60
C GLU A 82 2.97 13.42 8.56
N ASN A 83 3.21 14.62 8.07
CA ASN A 83 4.55 15.21 7.97
C ASN A 83 5.55 14.29 7.27
N VAL A 84 5.15 13.79 6.11
CA VAL A 84 5.99 12.95 5.25
C VAL A 84 6.20 13.60 3.89
N GLN A 85 7.27 13.22 3.20
CA GLN A 85 7.60 13.68 1.85
C GLN A 85 8.33 12.59 1.09
N PHE A 86 8.28 12.64 -0.25
CA PHE A 86 9.15 11.80 -1.06
C PHE A 86 10.59 12.31 -0.99
N VAL A 87 11.58 11.41 -1.05
CA VAL A 87 13.00 11.80 -1.01
C VAL A 87 13.38 12.71 -2.18
N ASP A 88 14.35 13.59 -1.97
CA ASP A 88 14.74 14.62 -2.96
C ASP A 88 15.17 14.04 -4.31
N GLY A 89 15.85 12.91 -4.30
CA GLY A 89 16.32 12.24 -5.50
C GLY A 89 15.23 11.70 -6.42
N GLU A 90 13.99 11.64 -5.95
CA GLU A 90 12.84 11.14 -6.71
C GLU A 90 11.88 12.26 -7.17
N LEU A 91 12.17 13.51 -6.81
CA LEU A 91 11.35 14.65 -7.24
C LEU A 91 11.34 14.78 -8.76
N GLY A 92 10.14 15.02 -9.30
CA GLY A 92 9.92 15.07 -10.75
C GLY A 92 9.69 13.70 -11.40
N SER A 93 9.90 12.60 -10.67
CA SER A 93 9.54 11.26 -11.14
C SER A 93 8.01 11.07 -11.12
N ALA A 94 7.53 10.12 -11.92
CA ALA A 94 6.16 9.65 -11.83
C ALA A 94 5.98 8.71 -10.61
N TRP A 95 4.74 8.50 -10.18
CA TRP A 95 4.41 7.48 -9.17
C TRP A 95 4.91 6.09 -9.56
N CYS A 96 4.90 5.78 -10.84
CA CYS A 96 5.36 4.51 -11.37
C CYS A 96 6.01 4.72 -12.74
N ASP A 97 7.08 4.01 -13.00
CA ASP A 97 7.71 3.95 -14.30
C ASP A 97 6.83 3.17 -15.29
N SER A 98 7.05 3.35 -16.59
CA SER A 98 6.13 2.84 -17.62
C SER A 98 6.18 1.33 -17.80
N ASP A 99 7.27 0.69 -17.47
CA ASP A 99 7.59 -0.69 -17.81
C ASP A 99 7.43 -1.70 -16.67
N ALA A 100 7.46 -1.24 -15.42
CA ALA A 100 7.34 -2.10 -14.24
C ALA A 100 6.65 -1.38 -13.08
N ASP A 101 6.13 -2.16 -12.12
CA ASP A 101 5.71 -1.62 -10.83
C ASP A 101 6.93 -0.98 -10.14
N SER A 102 6.75 0.21 -9.59
CA SER A 102 7.86 0.99 -9.02
C SER A 102 7.70 1.19 -7.53
N ASP A 103 8.83 1.26 -6.86
CA ASP A 103 8.97 1.66 -5.47
C ASP A 103 9.51 3.09 -5.41
N ARG A 104 8.90 3.92 -4.56
CA ARG A 104 9.34 5.27 -4.23
C ARG A 104 9.58 5.35 -2.73
N HIS A 105 10.47 6.23 -2.31
CA HIS A 105 10.85 6.35 -0.92
C HIS A 105 10.17 7.56 -0.27
N LEU A 106 9.36 7.28 0.73
CA LEU A 106 8.77 8.27 1.63
C LEU A 106 9.70 8.43 2.83
N VAL A 107 9.86 9.66 3.32
CA VAL A 107 10.65 9.96 4.51
C VAL A 107 9.84 10.87 5.44
N ASP A 108 9.93 10.64 6.74
CA ASP A 108 9.37 11.51 7.76
C ASP A 108 10.41 12.51 8.31
N GLU A 109 9.98 13.40 9.21
CA GLU A 109 10.83 14.43 9.80
C GLU A 109 12.01 13.87 10.62
N ARG A 110 11.93 12.62 11.06
CA ARG A 110 12.99 11.93 11.83
C ARG A 110 13.99 11.19 10.96
N GLY A 111 13.74 11.11 9.65
CA GLY A 111 14.56 10.38 8.70
C GLY A 111 14.16 8.93 8.51
N ASP A 112 13.10 8.46 9.20
CA ASP A 112 12.57 7.13 8.98
C ASP A 112 12.00 7.02 7.56
N THR A 113 12.24 5.90 6.89
CA THR A 113 11.85 5.71 5.50
C THR A 113 10.87 4.57 5.30
N LEU A 114 9.98 4.71 4.32
CA LEU A 114 9.00 3.70 3.92
C LEU A 114 8.92 3.60 2.40
N LEU A 115 8.86 2.38 1.87
CA LEU A 115 8.59 2.16 0.47
C LEU A 115 7.12 2.45 0.13
N VAL A 116 6.89 3.20 -0.94
CA VAL A 116 5.58 3.42 -1.56
C VAL A 116 5.54 2.67 -2.88
N ARG A 117 4.88 1.52 -2.89
CA ARG A 117 4.78 0.68 -4.08
C ARG A 117 3.58 1.03 -4.92
N THR A 118 3.82 1.39 -6.17
CA THR A 118 2.77 1.72 -7.14
C THR A 118 2.80 0.74 -8.31
N SER A 119 1.64 0.18 -8.64
CA SER A 119 1.50 -0.66 -9.82
C SER A 119 1.42 0.20 -11.09
N ARG A 120 2.08 -0.24 -12.15
CA ARG A 120 1.99 0.36 -13.49
C ARG A 120 0.56 0.43 -14.04
N TYR A 121 -0.36 -0.36 -13.49
CA TYR A 121 -1.78 -0.34 -13.86
C TYR A 121 -2.61 0.63 -13.02
N ALA A 122 -2.00 1.35 -12.05
CA ALA A 122 -2.69 2.37 -11.29
C ALA A 122 -3.09 3.54 -12.20
N ARG A 123 -4.28 4.07 -12.01
CA ARG A 123 -4.80 5.18 -12.85
C ARG A 123 -3.97 6.45 -12.75
N PHE A 124 -3.16 6.57 -11.71
CA PHE A 124 -2.29 7.70 -11.44
C PHE A 124 -0.80 7.38 -11.66
N ALA A 125 -0.47 6.19 -12.15
CA ALA A 125 0.91 5.72 -12.32
C ALA A 125 1.82 6.76 -13.01
N THR A 126 1.34 7.40 -14.06
CA THR A 126 2.10 8.38 -14.86
C THR A 126 2.06 9.82 -14.31
N ARG A 127 1.30 10.08 -13.23
CA ARG A 127 1.29 11.41 -12.61
C ARG A 127 2.61 11.67 -11.91
N PRO A 128 3.08 12.93 -11.85
CA PRO A 128 4.26 13.27 -11.07
C PRO A 128 4.00 13.03 -9.59
N LEU A 129 5.06 12.69 -8.86
CA LEU A 129 5.02 12.66 -7.40
C LEU A 129 4.73 14.07 -6.85
N PRO A 130 4.04 14.18 -5.71
CA PRO A 130 3.94 15.44 -4.99
C PRO A 130 5.32 15.99 -4.63
N ALA A 131 5.51 17.29 -4.83
CA ALA A 131 6.80 17.94 -4.60
C ALA A 131 6.96 18.50 -3.17
N GLY A 132 5.89 18.61 -2.41
CA GLY A 132 5.87 19.13 -1.04
C GLY A 132 5.93 18.05 0.02
N SER A 133 5.62 18.45 1.26
CA SER A 133 5.41 17.56 2.40
C SER A 133 3.94 17.59 2.84
N GLY A 134 3.53 16.62 3.66
CA GLY A 134 2.18 16.58 4.22
C GLY A 134 1.71 15.20 4.57
N TYR A 135 0.53 14.83 4.09
CA TYR A 135 -0.22 13.65 4.45
C TYR A 135 -0.22 12.63 3.31
N LEU A 136 -0.06 11.36 3.65
CA LEU A 136 -0.20 10.24 2.74
C LEU A 136 -0.91 9.07 3.42
N GLU A 137 -1.90 8.48 2.75
CA GLU A 137 -2.61 7.30 3.24
C GLU A 137 -2.62 6.17 2.21
N GLY A 138 -2.76 4.94 2.71
CA GLY A 138 -2.80 3.74 1.87
C GLY A 138 -2.98 2.47 2.67
N ILE A 139 -2.87 1.34 1.99
CA ILE A 139 -2.88 0.03 2.64
C ILE A 139 -1.44 -0.41 2.87
N LEU A 140 -1.10 -0.71 4.11
CA LEU A 140 0.21 -1.27 4.42
C LEU A 140 0.32 -2.70 3.90
N GLY A 141 1.35 -2.97 3.15
CA GLY A 141 1.74 -4.29 2.67
C GLY A 141 3.04 -4.75 3.30
N TRP A 142 3.35 -6.01 3.07
CA TRP A 142 4.63 -6.62 3.44
C TRP A 142 5.14 -7.45 2.28
N PHE A 143 6.40 -7.29 1.93
CA PHE A 143 7.04 -8.12 0.91
C PHE A 143 8.54 -8.20 1.16
N ASN A 144 9.09 -9.42 1.18
CA ASN A 144 10.52 -9.67 1.33
C ASN A 144 11.17 -8.89 2.47
N LYS A 145 10.59 -8.96 3.67
CA LYS A 145 11.07 -8.31 4.90
C LYS A 145 10.97 -6.78 4.93
N SER A 146 10.21 -6.17 4.00
CA SER A 146 10.01 -4.73 3.95
C SER A 146 8.53 -4.37 4.01
N TYR A 147 8.20 -3.34 4.78
CA TYR A 147 6.88 -2.70 4.69
C TYR A 147 6.78 -1.89 3.40
N GLN A 148 5.61 -1.92 2.80
CA GLN A 148 5.32 -1.17 1.57
C GLN A 148 3.95 -0.55 1.69
N LEU A 149 3.84 0.77 1.53
CA LEU A 149 2.56 1.44 1.43
C LEU A 149 2.03 1.34 0.00
N ARG A 150 0.78 0.93 -0.15
CA ARG A 150 0.08 0.90 -1.44
C ARG A 150 -0.98 1.97 -1.45
N VAL A 151 -0.73 3.04 -2.18
CA VAL A 151 -1.67 4.16 -2.33
C VAL A 151 -2.81 3.72 -3.26
N ILE A 152 -4.04 4.01 -2.84
CA ILE A 152 -5.25 3.60 -3.58
C ILE A 152 -5.57 4.60 -4.69
N ASP A 153 -5.42 5.88 -4.40
CA ASP A 153 -5.67 7.01 -5.33
C ASP A 153 -4.67 8.13 -5.03
N ALA A 154 -4.20 8.85 -6.06
CA ALA A 154 -3.30 9.98 -5.86
C ALA A 154 -3.89 11.11 -4.99
N ARG A 155 -5.20 11.18 -4.86
CA ARG A 155 -5.89 12.11 -3.94
C ARG A 155 -5.68 11.78 -2.47
N ASN A 156 -5.18 10.58 -2.16
CA ASN A 156 -4.77 10.17 -0.82
C ASN A 156 -3.40 10.76 -0.40
N ALA A 157 -2.76 11.52 -1.30
CA ALA A 157 -1.55 12.28 -1.04
C ALA A 157 -1.89 13.78 -1.04
N VAL A 158 -1.89 14.39 0.15
CA VAL A 158 -2.10 15.83 0.33
C VAL A 158 -0.78 16.41 0.85
N MET A 159 0.10 16.77 -0.08
CA MET A 159 1.49 17.18 0.18
C MET A 159 1.75 18.58 -0.39
N ASP A 160 1.01 19.55 0.12
CA ASP A 160 1.04 20.95 -0.32
C ASP A 160 1.85 21.86 0.63
N SER A 161 2.42 21.30 1.70
CA SER A 161 3.25 22.03 2.64
C SER A 161 4.69 22.16 2.15
N PRO A 162 5.46 23.15 2.65
CA PRO A 162 6.88 23.25 2.36
C PRO A 162 7.63 21.96 2.79
N ARG A 163 8.65 21.61 2.03
CA ARG A 163 9.53 20.49 2.40
C ARG A 163 10.31 20.80 3.68
N PHE A 164 10.57 19.75 4.44
CA PHE A 164 11.44 19.79 5.61
C PHE A 164 12.79 19.12 5.30
N ILE A 165 13.79 19.41 6.13
CA ILE A 165 15.08 18.69 6.15
C ILE A 165 14.91 17.57 7.18
N PRO A 166 14.93 16.28 6.78
CA PRO A 166 14.83 15.19 7.75
C PRO A 166 15.98 15.25 8.76
N CYS A 167 15.67 15.03 10.04
CA CYS A 167 16.71 14.82 11.04
C CYS A 167 17.45 13.53 10.68
N MET A 168 18.67 13.65 10.19
CA MET A 168 19.55 12.50 10.10
C MET A 168 20.08 12.25 11.51
N ASP A 169 19.72 11.12 12.12
CA ASP A 169 20.37 10.71 13.35
C ASP A 169 21.86 10.64 13.09
N SER A 170 22.61 11.39 13.91
CA SER A 170 24.07 11.53 13.78
C SER A 170 24.85 10.26 14.23
N ASP A 171 24.18 9.11 14.23
CA ASP A 171 24.83 7.83 14.47
C ASP A 171 25.40 7.27 13.16
N GLY A 172 26.36 8.06 12.62
CA GLY A 172 27.30 7.55 11.64
C GLY A 172 28.17 6.49 12.30
N ASN A 173 27.76 5.25 12.18
CA ASN A 173 28.68 4.14 12.40
C ASN A 173 29.09 3.58 11.03
N ASP A 174 30.38 3.78 10.70
CA ASP A 174 31.12 3.22 9.56
C ASP A 174 31.04 1.68 9.51
#